data_0f950274a066903aa7c9b405c29d35d5
#
_entry.id   0f950274a066903aa7c9b405c29d35d5
#
_cell.length_a   1.000
_cell.length_b   1.000
_cell.length_c   1.000
_cell.angle_alpha   90.00
_cell.angle_beta   90.00
_cell.angle_gamma   90.00
#
_symmetry.space_group_name_H-M   'P 1'
#
loop_
_entity.id
_entity.type
_entity.pdbx_description
1 polymer ?
#
loop_
_entity_poly.entity_id
_entity_poly.type
_entity_poly.pdbx_seq_one_letter_code
_entity_poly.pdbx_strand_id
1 'polypeptide(L)'
;MQVKPDKRYRWIIALVFLIMTVAGLLVTGDYGMPWDELTEIRTLGTNVREYVALVKGADAKPAQSSTGIEFPDVSKNVDIDHGQSVYYLFSPALFFQYGDGGARTLMLLWHGYTFLIFMAGVFAIYCIASYLAKDWRYGLAASLLLYLSPRFFAESHYNNKDIMTMVMILLCLWFAIRFIEKKSVGSTLLFALFGALAANMRISGLAFFGL
;
A
#
# COMPACT_ATOMS: atom_id res chain seq x y z
N MET A 1 -9.28 19.30 22.87
CA MET A 1 -10.40 19.53 21.94
C MET A 1 -9.81 19.76 20.55
N GLN A 2 -10.09 18.88 19.58
CA GLN A 2 -9.54 18.97 18.22
C GLN A 2 -10.32 20.05 17.46
N VAL A 3 -9.64 21.05 16.92
CA VAL A 3 -10.28 22.04 16.04
C VAL A 3 -10.60 21.34 14.72
N LYS A 4 -11.85 20.89 14.58
CA LYS A 4 -12.33 20.32 13.32
C LYS A 4 -12.47 21.46 12.29
N PRO A 5 -12.06 21.22 11.05
CA PRO A 5 -12.28 22.20 9.99
C PRO A 5 -13.78 22.44 9.80
N ASP A 6 -14.17 23.71 9.63
CA ASP A 6 -15.51 24.09 9.22
C ASP A 6 -15.91 23.38 7.90
N LYS A 7 -17.19 23.24 7.60
CA LYS A 7 -17.70 22.53 6.42
C LYS A 7 -17.02 22.98 5.12
N ARG A 8 -16.78 24.27 4.95
CA ARG A 8 -16.06 24.85 3.80
C ARG A 8 -14.65 24.30 3.64
N TYR A 9 -13.89 24.23 4.73
CA TYR A 9 -12.50 23.76 4.70
C TYR A 9 -12.40 22.25 4.45
N ARG A 10 -13.42 21.47 4.86
CA ARG A 10 -13.45 20.02 4.55
C ARG A 10 -13.50 19.78 3.05
N TRP A 11 -14.30 20.56 2.31
CA TRP A 11 -14.34 20.45 0.84
C TRP A 11 -13.03 20.89 0.18
N ILE A 12 -12.39 21.94 0.70
CA ILE A 12 -11.07 22.37 0.22
C ILE A 12 -10.02 21.26 0.47
N ILE A 13 -9.99 20.68 1.66
CA ILE A 13 -9.07 19.58 1.99
C ILE A 13 -9.34 18.40 1.08
N ALA A 14 -10.59 17.99 0.91
CA ALA A 14 -10.96 16.89 0.00
C ALA A 14 -10.53 17.17 -1.44
N LEU A 15 -10.72 18.40 -1.92
CA LEU A 15 -10.27 18.83 -3.25
C LEU A 15 -8.75 18.75 -3.40
N VAL A 16 -7.99 19.20 -2.39
CA VAL A 16 -6.52 19.11 -2.40
C VAL A 16 -6.09 17.65 -2.50
N PHE A 17 -6.65 16.75 -1.68
CA PHE A 17 -6.34 15.32 -1.75
C PHE A 17 -6.72 14.71 -3.09
N LEU A 18 -7.86 15.11 -3.66
CA LEU A 18 -8.28 14.67 -5.00
C LEU A 18 -7.28 15.12 -6.07
N ILE A 19 -6.88 16.39 -6.06
CA ILE A 19 -5.87 16.93 -6.99
C ILE A 19 -4.55 16.17 -6.86
N MET A 20 -4.06 15.96 -5.64
CA MET A 20 -2.85 15.20 -5.38
C MET A 20 -2.95 13.76 -5.92
N THR A 21 -4.08 13.11 -5.70
CA THR A 21 -4.31 11.74 -6.18
C THR A 21 -4.33 11.69 -7.71
N VAL A 22 -5.08 12.58 -8.34
CA VAL A 22 -5.17 12.63 -9.81
C VAL A 22 -3.81 12.96 -10.43
N ALA A 23 -3.11 13.97 -9.90
CA ALA A 23 -1.80 14.37 -10.41
C ALA A 23 -0.78 13.23 -10.34
N GLY A 24 -0.71 12.50 -9.22
CA GLY A 24 0.19 11.36 -9.12
C GLY A 24 -0.20 10.19 -10.01
N LEU A 25 -1.50 9.89 -10.17
CA LEU A 25 -1.93 8.83 -11.08
C LEU A 25 -1.63 9.16 -12.55
N LEU A 26 -1.67 10.42 -12.95
CA LEU A 26 -1.36 10.85 -14.33
C LEU A 26 0.12 10.61 -14.68
N VAL A 27 1.03 10.69 -13.74
CA VAL A 27 2.47 10.48 -13.97
C VAL A 27 2.92 9.03 -13.69
N THR A 28 2.02 8.13 -13.34
CA THR A 28 2.34 6.72 -13.04
C THR A 28 3.12 6.04 -14.18
N GLY A 29 2.81 6.40 -15.43
CA GLY A 29 3.45 5.83 -16.63
C GLY A 29 4.86 6.35 -16.91
N ASP A 30 5.32 7.37 -16.18
CA ASP A 30 6.64 7.98 -16.39
C ASP A 30 7.75 7.26 -15.57
N TYR A 31 7.35 6.39 -14.66
CA TYR A 31 8.26 5.61 -13.82
C TYR A 31 8.57 4.25 -14.44
N GLY A 32 9.86 3.91 -14.45
CA GLY A 32 10.35 2.61 -14.89
C GLY A 32 10.22 1.55 -13.81
N MET A 33 10.43 0.30 -14.21
CA MET A 33 10.43 -0.86 -13.32
C MET A 33 11.76 -0.97 -12.58
N PRO A 34 11.80 -0.91 -11.24
CA PRO A 34 12.99 -1.15 -10.45
C PRO A 34 13.34 -2.65 -10.42
N TRP A 35 14.56 -2.94 -9.96
CA TRP A 35 15.10 -4.31 -9.93
C TRP A 35 14.22 -5.30 -9.16
N ASP A 36 13.65 -4.90 -8.03
CA ASP A 36 12.94 -5.80 -7.12
C ASP A 36 11.48 -6.04 -7.50
N GLU A 37 10.88 -5.18 -8.31
CA GLU A 37 9.44 -5.18 -8.57
C GLU A 37 8.96 -6.48 -9.25
N LEU A 38 9.74 -6.98 -10.20
CA LEU A 38 9.43 -8.24 -10.87
C LEU A 38 9.46 -9.42 -9.90
N THR A 39 10.38 -9.42 -8.95
CA THR A 39 10.49 -10.44 -7.91
C THR A 39 9.28 -10.41 -6.99
N GLU A 40 8.83 -9.23 -6.58
CA GLU A 40 7.61 -9.07 -5.76
C GLU A 40 6.35 -9.56 -6.49
N ILE A 41 6.20 -9.24 -7.77
CA ILE A 41 5.08 -9.73 -8.58
C ILE A 41 5.13 -11.25 -8.76
N ARG A 42 6.32 -11.83 -8.98
CA ARG A 42 6.51 -13.29 -9.05
C ARG A 42 6.14 -13.97 -7.74
N THR A 43 6.58 -13.42 -6.63
CA THR A 43 6.26 -13.93 -5.29
C THR A 43 4.77 -13.90 -5.03
N LEU A 44 4.09 -12.77 -5.35
CA LEU A 44 2.64 -12.67 -5.25
C LEU A 44 1.94 -13.70 -6.13
N GLY A 45 2.32 -13.82 -7.38
CA GLY A 45 1.73 -14.77 -8.33
C GLY A 45 1.93 -16.23 -7.90
N THR A 46 3.13 -16.56 -7.38
CA THR A 46 3.43 -17.87 -6.82
C THR A 46 2.51 -18.20 -5.65
N ASN A 47 2.40 -17.28 -4.67
CA ASN A 47 1.56 -17.49 -3.50
C ASN A 47 0.07 -17.62 -3.87
N VAL A 48 -0.43 -16.77 -4.77
CA VAL A 48 -1.82 -16.84 -5.25
C VAL A 48 -2.07 -18.17 -5.95
N ARG A 49 -1.13 -18.65 -6.77
CA ARG A 49 -1.24 -19.96 -7.43
C ARG A 49 -1.34 -21.09 -6.40
N GLU A 50 -0.50 -21.10 -5.37
CA GLU A 50 -0.56 -22.12 -4.32
C GLU A 50 -1.90 -22.09 -3.57
N TYR A 51 -2.43 -20.91 -3.22
CA TYR A 51 -3.76 -20.81 -2.61
C TYR A 51 -4.87 -21.33 -3.54
N VAL A 52 -4.79 -21.03 -4.84
CA VAL A 52 -5.76 -21.56 -5.81
C VAL A 52 -5.65 -23.10 -5.92
N ALA A 53 -4.44 -23.66 -5.91
CA ALA A 53 -4.22 -25.09 -5.93
C ALA A 53 -4.77 -25.78 -4.67
N LEU A 54 -4.62 -25.17 -3.49
CA LEU A 54 -5.19 -25.68 -2.24
C LEU A 54 -6.73 -25.72 -2.28
N VAL A 55 -7.37 -24.76 -2.95
CA VAL A 55 -8.84 -24.66 -3.00
C VAL A 55 -9.44 -25.53 -4.13
N LYS A 56 -8.77 -25.57 -5.30
CA LYS A 56 -9.29 -26.22 -6.52
C LYS A 56 -8.69 -27.62 -6.76
N GLY A 57 -7.70 -28.03 -5.99
CA GLY A 57 -6.90 -29.25 -6.19
C GLY A 57 -5.60 -28.99 -6.95
N ALA A 58 -4.61 -29.86 -6.72
CA ALA A 58 -3.24 -29.71 -7.22
C ALA A 58 -3.10 -29.74 -8.76
N ASP A 59 -4.14 -30.19 -9.48
CA ASP A 59 -4.16 -30.29 -10.95
C ASP A 59 -4.48 -28.98 -11.68
N ALA A 60 -4.73 -27.88 -10.96
CA ALA A 60 -4.91 -26.58 -11.55
C ALA A 60 -3.57 -26.11 -12.18
N LYS A 61 -3.34 -26.48 -13.47
CA LYS A 61 -2.18 -26.02 -14.22
C LYS A 61 -2.16 -24.49 -14.27
N PRO A 62 -1.02 -23.85 -13.97
CA PRO A 62 -0.93 -22.41 -14.15
C PRO A 62 -1.16 -22.08 -15.63
N ALA A 63 -2.00 -21.09 -15.90
CA ALA A 63 -2.12 -20.56 -17.25
C ALA A 63 -0.74 -20.03 -17.68
N GLN A 64 -0.32 -20.30 -18.91
CA GLN A 64 0.91 -19.72 -19.47
C GLN A 64 0.74 -18.20 -19.55
N SER A 65 1.69 -17.48 -18.93
CA SER A 65 1.72 -16.03 -19.02
C SER A 65 2.17 -15.59 -20.42
N SER A 66 1.39 -14.73 -21.07
CA SER A 66 1.78 -14.08 -22.33
C SER A 66 2.90 -13.04 -22.16
N THR A 67 3.18 -12.63 -20.93
CA THR A 67 4.18 -11.61 -20.57
C THR A 67 5.56 -12.20 -20.30
N GLY A 68 5.71 -13.54 -20.30
CA GLY A 68 6.93 -14.21 -19.90
C GLY A 68 7.23 -14.16 -18.39
N ILE A 69 6.29 -13.67 -17.57
CA ILE A 69 6.42 -13.74 -16.11
C ILE A 69 6.06 -15.16 -15.68
N GLU A 70 7.06 -15.93 -15.31
CA GLU A 70 6.86 -17.26 -14.76
C GLU A 70 6.69 -17.19 -13.24
N PHE A 71 5.74 -17.97 -12.74
CA PHE A 71 5.54 -18.15 -11.30
C PHE A 71 6.19 -19.48 -10.90
N PRO A 72 7.37 -19.47 -10.26
CA PRO A 72 8.05 -20.68 -9.86
C PRO A 72 7.26 -21.46 -8.80
N ASP A 73 7.70 -22.67 -8.53
CA ASP A 73 7.26 -23.41 -7.34
C ASP A 73 7.61 -22.60 -6.07
N VAL A 74 6.75 -22.62 -5.05
CA VAL A 74 6.95 -21.85 -3.81
C VAL A 74 8.30 -22.17 -3.16
N SER A 75 8.75 -23.42 -3.21
CA SER A 75 10.06 -23.86 -2.68
C SER A 75 11.27 -23.29 -3.41
N LYS A 76 11.07 -22.77 -4.63
CA LYS A 76 12.11 -22.17 -5.49
C LYS A 76 12.03 -20.65 -5.52
N ASN A 77 11.09 -20.06 -4.80
CA ASN A 77 10.95 -18.61 -4.74
C ASN A 77 12.05 -18.01 -3.85
N VAL A 78 12.77 -17.02 -4.37
CA VAL A 78 13.92 -16.38 -3.69
C VAL A 78 13.46 -15.64 -2.43
N ASP A 79 12.30 -15.01 -2.48
CA ASP A 79 11.73 -14.18 -1.40
C ASP A 79 10.58 -14.89 -0.67
N ILE A 80 10.70 -16.20 -0.44
CA ILE A 80 9.67 -17.00 0.23
C ILE A 80 9.37 -16.51 1.66
N ASP A 81 10.33 -15.90 2.32
CA ASP A 81 10.25 -15.36 3.69
C ASP A 81 9.71 -13.94 3.77
N HIS A 82 9.50 -13.29 2.61
CA HIS A 82 8.93 -11.95 2.56
C HIS A 82 7.40 -11.99 2.59
N GLY A 83 6.81 -11.27 3.55
CA GLY A 83 5.37 -11.16 3.69
C GLY A 83 4.75 -10.34 2.55
N GLN A 84 3.59 -10.80 2.08
CA GLN A 84 2.91 -10.26 0.90
C GLN A 84 1.48 -9.78 1.21
N SER A 85 1.13 -9.64 2.49
CA SER A 85 -0.26 -9.44 2.92
C SER A 85 -0.96 -8.24 2.26
N VAL A 86 -0.24 -7.13 2.10
CA VAL A 86 -0.80 -5.92 1.45
C VAL A 86 -1.00 -6.13 -0.05
N TYR A 87 -0.18 -6.97 -0.68
CA TYR A 87 -0.24 -7.21 -2.12
C TYR A 87 -1.42 -8.09 -2.54
N TYR A 88 -1.97 -8.92 -1.65
CA TYR A 88 -3.09 -9.80 -2.00
C TYR A 88 -4.34 -9.04 -2.50
N LEU A 89 -4.53 -7.80 -2.07
CA LEU A 89 -5.61 -6.96 -2.60
C LEU A 89 -5.41 -6.62 -4.08
N PHE A 90 -4.15 -6.65 -4.56
CA PHE A 90 -3.81 -6.44 -5.95
C PHE A 90 -3.90 -7.72 -6.80
N SER A 91 -3.98 -8.88 -6.18
CA SER A 91 -3.93 -10.17 -6.89
C SER A 91 -4.90 -10.31 -8.08
N PRO A 92 -6.11 -9.70 -8.11
CA PRO A 92 -6.97 -9.74 -9.29
C PRO A 92 -6.34 -9.09 -10.53
N ALA A 93 -5.45 -8.10 -10.33
CA ALA A 93 -4.77 -7.43 -11.46
C ALA A 93 -3.79 -8.34 -12.19
N LEU A 94 -3.34 -9.45 -11.58
CA LEU A 94 -2.50 -10.46 -12.23
C LEU A 94 -3.17 -11.06 -13.48
N PHE A 95 -4.51 -11.00 -13.60
CA PHE A 95 -5.21 -11.43 -14.81
C PHE A 95 -4.83 -10.58 -16.04
N PHE A 96 -4.45 -9.31 -15.85
CA PHE A 96 -4.04 -8.43 -16.95
C PHE A 96 -2.67 -8.77 -17.54
N GLN A 97 -1.92 -9.69 -16.95
CA GLN A 97 -0.67 -10.21 -17.56
C GLN A 97 -0.90 -11.02 -18.82
N TYR A 98 -2.15 -11.50 -19.06
CA TYR A 98 -2.52 -12.30 -20.21
C TYR A 98 -3.07 -11.42 -21.32
N GLY A 99 -2.48 -11.46 -22.50
CA GLY A 99 -2.91 -10.70 -23.67
C GLY A 99 -1.88 -9.68 -24.16
N ASP A 100 -2.16 -9.07 -25.31
CA ASP A 100 -1.28 -8.09 -25.94
C ASP A 100 -1.14 -6.84 -25.04
N GLY A 101 0.11 -6.44 -24.76
CA GLY A 101 0.40 -5.33 -23.87
C GLY A 101 0.17 -5.61 -22.39
N GLY A 102 -0.12 -6.84 -21.98
CA GLY A 102 -0.46 -7.21 -20.62
C GLY A 102 0.63 -6.86 -19.59
N ALA A 103 1.91 -7.01 -19.94
CA ALA A 103 3.01 -6.62 -19.06
C ALA A 103 2.97 -5.13 -18.70
N ARG A 104 2.77 -4.26 -19.69
CA ARG A 104 2.66 -2.81 -19.43
C ARG A 104 1.44 -2.48 -18.57
N THR A 105 0.31 -3.07 -18.90
CA THR A 105 -0.93 -2.85 -18.13
C THR A 105 -0.76 -3.29 -16.68
N LEU A 106 -0.15 -4.46 -16.45
CA LEU A 106 0.13 -4.95 -15.11
C LEU A 106 1.04 -3.99 -14.33
N MET A 107 2.13 -3.49 -14.96
CA MET A 107 3.03 -2.53 -14.32
C MET A 107 2.33 -1.21 -13.98
N LEU A 108 1.54 -0.65 -14.90
CA LEU A 108 0.78 0.57 -14.62
C LEU A 108 -0.22 0.41 -13.47
N LEU A 109 -0.89 -0.73 -13.40
CA LEU A 109 -1.80 -1.05 -12.30
C LEU A 109 -1.05 -1.24 -10.99
N TRP A 110 0.12 -1.88 -11.02
CA TRP A 110 0.98 -2.08 -9.85
C TRP A 110 1.49 -0.77 -9.28
N HIS A 111 2.04 0.11 -10.14
CA HIS A 111 2.47 1.45 -9.74
C HIS A 111 1.30 2.30 -9.22
N GLY A 112 0.16 2.28 -9.92
CA GLY A 112 -1.04 2.97 -9.48
C GLY A 112 -1.56 2.49 -8.14
N TYR A 113 -1.53 1.17 -7.90
CA TYR A 113 -1.89 0.58 -6.61
C TYR A 113 -0.95 1.04 -5.49
N THR A 114 0.37 0.99 -5.71
CA THR A 114 1.38 1.45 -4.75
C THR A 114 1.17 2.92 -4.40
N PHE A 115 0.92 3.75 -5.42
CA PHE A 115 0.62 5.16 -5.23
C PHE A 115 -0.68 5.41 -4.44
N LEU A 116 -1.73 4.66 -4.70
CA LEU A 116 -2.98 4.78 -3.94
C LEU A 116 -2.80 4.39 -2.46
N ILE A 117 -2.00 3.37 -2.19
CA ILE A 117 -1.60 3.02 -0.80
C ILE A 117 -0.80 4.17 -0.18
N PHE A 118 0.16 4.77 -0.92
CA PHE A 118 0.88 5.96 -0.44
C PHE A 118 -0.06 7.10 -0.07
N MET A 119 -1.09 7.36 -0.88
CA MET A 119 -2.10 8.39 -0.57
C MET A 119 -2.87 8.11 0.72
N ALA A 120 -3.10 6.84 1.07
CA ALA A 120 -3.63 6.48 2.39
C ALA A 120 -2.66 6.86 3.52
N GLY A 121 -1.35 6.69 3.32
CA GLY A 121 -0.30 7.17 4.24
C GLY A 121 -0.26 8.69 4.37
N VAL A 122 -0.39 9.41 3.25
CA VAL A 122 -0.49 10.88 3.23
C VAL A 122 -1.73 11.35 4.01
N PHE A 123 -2.84 10.61 3.92
CA PHE A 123 -4.02 10.90 4.73
C PHE A 123 -3.82 10.53 6.22
N ALA A 124 -3.11 9.46 6.52
CA ALA A 124 -2.80 9.07 7.89
C ALA A 124 -1.94 10.15 8.59
N ILE A 125 -0.91 10.69 7.90
CA ILE A 125 -0.09 11.77 8.45
C ILE A 125 -0.88 13.06 8.64
N TYR A 126 -1.85 13.36 7.74
CA TYR A 126 -2.81 14.44 7.94
C TYR A 126 -3.57 14.26 9.26
N CYS A 127 -4.07 13.08 9.52
CA CYS A 127 -4.83 12.79 10.73
C CYS A 127 -3.95 12.89 11.98
N ILE A 128 -2.75 12.32 11.97
CA ILE A 128 -1.80 12.32 13.09
C ILE A 128 -1.36 13.76 13.41
N ALA A 129 -0.89 14.52 12.43
CA ALA A 129 -0.40 15.87 12.63
C ALA A 129 -1.52 16.83 13.05
N SER A 130 -2.72 16.70 12.47
CA SER A 130 -3.90 17.47 12.90
C SER A 130 -4.26 17.17 14.36
N TYR A 131 -4.13 15.92 14.77
CA TYR A 131 -4.41 15.51 16.14
C TYR A 131 -3.39 16.07 17.12
N LEU A 132 -2.10 15.92 16.84
CA LEU A 132 -1.01 16.36 17.71
C LEU A 132 -0.98 17.89 17.86
N ALA A 133 -1.12 18.62 16.76
CA ALA A 133 -1.13 20.08 16.75
C ALA A 133 -2.49 20.67 17.16
N LYS A 134 -3.54 19.84 17.28
CA LYS A 134 -4.94 20.26 17.54
C LYS A 134 -5.51 21.21 16.46
N ASP A 135 -4.88 21.30 15.30
CA ASP A 135 -5.29 22.15 14.18
C ASP A 135 -5.07 21.42 12.84
N TRP A 136 -6.11 21.37 12.00
CA TRP A 136 -6.11 20.73 10.70
C TRP A 136 -5.10 21.34 9.69
N ARG A 137 -4.69 22.58 9.87
CA ARG A 137 -3.72 23.27 8.99
C ARG A 137 -2.35 22.61 9.06
N TYR A 138 -1.91 22.21 10.26
CA TYR A 138 -0.66 21.47 10.42
C TYR A 138 -0.75 20.07 9.80
N GLY A 139 -1.94 19.43 9.85
CA GLY A 139 -2.18 18.19 9.14
C GLY A 139 -2.02 18.34 7.64
N LEU A 140 -2.62 19.38 7.06
CA LEU A 140 -2.49 19.66 5.64
C LEU A 140 -1.04 19.99 5.25
N ALA A 141 -0.34 20.79 6.06
CA ALA A 141 1.07 21.08 5.83
C ALA A 141 1.94 19.82 5.87
N ALA A 142 1.75 18.95 6.85
CA ALA A 142 2.48 17.68 6.95
C ALA A 142 2.20 16.75 5.75
N SER A 143 0.95 16.68 5.29
CA SER A 143 0.57 15.93 4.09
C SER A 143 1.26 16.45 2.85
N LEU A 144 1.29 17.77 2.66
CA LEU A 144 1.94 18.40 1.53
C LEU A 144 3.45 18.19 1.57
N LEU A 145 4.09 18.28 2.74
CA LEU A 145 5.52 18.01 2.90
C LEU A 145 5.88 16.57 2.52
N LEU A 146 5.07 15.59 2.95
CA LEU A 146 5.29 14.19 2.57
C LEU A 146 5.07 13.99 1.07
N TYR A 147 3.98 14.48 0.52
CA TYR A 147 3.63 14.33 -0.89
C TYR A 147 4.62 15.04 -1.82
N LEU A 148 5.02 16.28 -1.49
CA LEU A 148 5.95 17.07 -2.29
C LEU A 148 7.42 16.70 -2.07
N SER A 149 7.73 15.78 -1.16
CA SER A 149 9.09 15.25 -1.02
C SER A 149 9.45 14.46 -2.29
N PRO A 150 10.46 14.90 -3.07
CA PRO A 150 10.78 14.27 -4.36
C PRO A 150 11.04 12.77 -4.24
N ARG A 151 11.72 12.37 -3.16
CA ARG A 151 12.03 10.97 -2.92
C ARG A 151 10.79 10.14 -2.62
N PHE A 152 9.96 10.56 -1.66
CA PHE A 152 8.75 9.81 -1.31
C PHE A 152 7.75 9.76 -2.47
N PHE A 153 7.61 10.87 -3.23
CA PHE A 153 6.75 10.92 -4.39
C PHE A 153 7.22 9.95 -5.49
N ALA A 154 8.52 9.94 -5.81
CA ALA A 154 9.05 9.01 -6.79
C ALA A 154 8.91 7.55 -6.33
N GLU A 155 9.38 7.24 -5.11
CA GLU A 155 9.30 5.89 -4.54
C GLU A 155 7.87 5.38 -4.39
N SER A 156 6.87 6.26 -4.22
CA SER A 156 5.47 5.88 -4.12
C SER A 156 4.91 5.20 -5.40
N HIS A 157 5.62 5.27 -6.51
CA HIS A 157 5.21 4.62 -7.74
C HIS A 157 5.86 3.23 -7.93
N TYR A 158 7.08 3.03 -7.46
CA TYR A 158 7.84 1.83 -7.75
C TYR A 158 8.43 1.10 -6.53
N ASN A 159 8.61 1.76 -5.38
CA ASN A 159 9.13 1.11 -4.18
C ASN A 159 7.96 0.61 -3.30
N ASN A 160 7.25 -0.39 -3.80
CA ASN A 160 6.06 -0.94 -3.17
C ASN A 160 6.32 -1.44 -1.74
N LYS A 161 7.44 -2.13 -1.51
CA LYS A 161 7.76 -2.74 -0.22
C LYS A 161 7.93 -1.72 0.91
N ASP A 162 8.78 -0.73 0.69
CA ASP A 162 9.10 0.27 1.72
C ASP A 162 7.94 1.24 1.92
N ILE A 163 7.33 1.69 0.84
CA ILE A 163 6.17 2.59 0.89
C ILE A 163 4.99 1.93 1.59
N MET A 164 4.65 0.69 1.26
CA MET A 164 3.54 -0.01 1.92
C MET A 164 3.84 -0.26 3.38
N THR A 165 5.07 -0.65 3.74
CA THR A 165 5.48 -0.79 5.15
C THR A 165 5.32 0.51 5.91
N MET A 166 5.82 1.63 5.37
CA MET A 166 5.65 2.96 5.96
C MET A 166 4.18 3.30 6.17
N VAL A 167 3.34 3.06 5.18
CA VAL A 167 1.90 3.36 5.28
C VAL A 167 1.22 2.51 6.34
N MET A 168 1.53 1.20 6.42
CA MET A 168 0.96 0.33 7.46
C MET A 168 1.37 0.79 8.86
N ILE A 169 2.61 1.25 9.04
CA ILE A 169 3.09 1.85 10.30
C ILE A 169 2.32 3.14 10.62
N LEU A 170 2.15 4.05 9.66
CA LEU A 170 1.39 5.28 9.88
C LEU A 170 -0.08 5.02 10.25
N LEU A 171 -0.72 4.06 9.60
CA LEU A 171 -2.08 3.65 9.92
C LEU A 171 -2.15 2.97 11.29
N CYS A 172 -1.18 2.11 11.62
CA CYS A 172 -1.06 1.50 12.94
C CYS A 172 -0.96 2.58 14.03
N LEU A 173 -0.07 3.56 13.88
CA LEU A 173 0.09 4.68 14.81
C LEU A 173 -1.20 5.52 14.94
N TRP A 174 -1.86 5.82 13.81
CA TRP A 174 -3.13 6.54 13.86
C TRP A 174 -4.19 5.79 14.65
N PHE A 175 -4.34 4.49 14.41
CA PHE A 175 -5.33 3.68 15.13
C PHE A 175 -4.93 3.37 16.56
N ALA A 176 -3.63 3.34 16.90
CA ALA A 176 -3.15 3.32 18.28
C ALA A 176 -3.63 4.57 19.06
N ILE A 177 -3.45 5.76 18.48
CA ILE A 177 -3.97 7.01 19.05
C ILE A 177 -5.49 6.90 19.25
N ARG A 178 -6.23 6.41 18.24
CA ARG A 178 -7.69 6.25 18.33
C ARG A 178 -8.11 5.22 19.37
N PHE A 179 -7.35 4.15 19.53
CA PHE A 179 -7.57 3.14 20.56
C PHE A 179 -7.40 3.72 21.96
N ILE A 180 -6.30 4.46 22.20
CA ILE A 180 -6.05 5.09 23.51
C ILE A 180 -7.16 6.10 23.88
N GLU A 181 -7.62 6.89 22.90
CA GLU A 181 -8.66 7.91 23.14
C GLU A 181 -10.06 7.32 23.32
N LYS A 182 -10.46 6.39 22.45
CA LYS A 182 -11.86 5.96 22.36
C LYS A 182 -12.13 4.59 22.96
N LYS A 183 -11.11 3.75 23.12
CA LYS A 183 -11.20 2.35 23.61
C LYS A 183 -12.33 1.57 22.94
N SER A 184 -12.56 1.80 21.63
CA SER A 184 -13.64 1.16 20.90
C SER A 184 -13.14 -0.12 20.22
N VAL A 185 -14.00 -1.13 20.08
CA VAL A 185 -13.69 -2.39 19.39
C VAL A 185 -13.15 -2.13 17.97
N GLY A 186 -13.77 -1.18 17.23
CA GLY A 186 -13.32 -0.85 15.89
C GLY A 186 -11.89 -0.29 15.84
N SER A 187 -11.52 0.61 16.78
CA SER A 187 -10.14 1.12 16.83
C SER A 187 -9.14 0.04 17.25
N THR A 188 -9.54 -0.87 18.14
CA THR A 188 -8.70 -2.02 18.54
C THR A 188 -8.43 -2.95 17.36
N LEU A 189 -9.48 -3.32 16.63
CA LEU A 189 -9.35 -4.21 15.46
C LEU A 189 -8.49 -3.58 14.35
N LEU A 190 -8.67 -2.29 14.08
CA LEU A 190 -7.87 -1.59 13.06
C LEU A 190 -6.42 -1.39 13.50
N PHE A 191 -6.16 -1.12 14.77
CA PHE A 191 -4.81 -1.08 15.32
C PHE A 191 -4.12 -2.45 15.16
N ALA A 192 -4.78 -3.53 15.58
CA ALA A 192 -4.26 -4.89 15.44
C ALA A 192 -4.04 -5.27 13.96
N LEU A 193 -4.98 -4.95 13.08
CA LEU A 193 -4.88 -5.22 11.64
C LEU A 193 -3.66 -4.54 11.01
N PHE A 194 -3.53 -3.22 11.18
CA PHE A 194 -2.42 -2.49 10.55
C PHE A 194 -1.06 -2.81 11.19
N GLY A 195 -1.03 -3.13 12.48
CA GLY A 195 0.18 -3.66 13.13
C GLY A 195 0.60 -5.02 12.56
N ALA A 196 -0.35 -5.94 12.38
CA ALA A 196 -0.08 -7.24 11.78
C ALA A 196 0.36 -7.12 10.31
N LEU A 197 -0.27 -6.23 9.53
CA LEU A 197 0.14 -5.96 8.15
C LEU A 197 1.55 -5.36 8.09
N ALA A 198 1.90 -4.40 8.96
CA ALA A 198 3.24 -3.84 9.03
C ALA A 198 4.30 -4.90 9.39
N ALA A 199 4.01 -5.74 10.38
CA ALA A 199 4.89 -6.83 10.81
C ALA A 199 5.07 -7.90 9.72
N ASN A 200 4.02 -8.20 8.96
CA ASN A 200 4.10 -9.14 7.86
C ASN A 200 4.92 -8.58 6.68
N MET A 201 4.75 -7.31 6.34
CA MET A 201 5.53 -6.69 5.25
C MET A 201 7.03 -6.63 5.57
N ARG A 202 7.38 -6.29 6.82
CA ARG A 202 8.76 -6.32 7.33
C ARG A 202 8.78 -6.64 8.82
N ILE A 203 9.69 -7.51 9.24
CA ILE A 203 9.85 -7.88 10.65
C ILE A 203 10.09 -6.66 11.55
N SER A 204 10.70 -5.59 11.02
CA SER A 204 10.87 -4.32 11.73
C SER A 204 9.52 -3.66 12.11
N GLY A 205 8.43 -4.00 11.43
CA GLY A 205 7.08 -3.56 11.77
C GLY A 205 6.63 -4.04 13.16
N LEU A 206 7.17 -5.13 13.67
CA LEU A 206 6.91 -5.60 15.05
C LEU A 206 7.32 -4.58 16.12
N ALA A 207 8.36 -3.79 15.87
CA ALA A 207 8.81 -2.76 16.81
C ALA A 207 7.73 -1.69 17.07
N PHE A 208 6.89 -1.42 16.09
CA PHE A 208 5.79 -0.45 16.18
C PHE A 208 4.50 -1.05 16.78
N PHE A 209 4.42 -2.37 16.85
CA PHE A 209 3.29 -3.06 17.47
C PHE A 209 3.48 -3.25 18.98
N GLY A 210 4.72 -3.28 19.44
CA GLY A 210 5.08 -3.46 20.87
C GLY A 210 5.23 -2.16 21.66
N LEU A 211 5.00 -1.00 21.02
CA LEU A 211 4.99 0.32 21.65
C LEU A 211 3.57 0.69 22.13
#